data_1655a19bbdacab703155f23aaf475480
#
_entry.id   1655a19bbdacab703155f23aaf475480
#
_cell.length_a   1.000
_cell.length_b   1.000
_cell.length_c   1.000
_cell.angle_alpha   90.00
_cell.angle_beta   90.00
_cell.angle_gamma   90.00
#
_symmetry.space_group_name_H-M   'P 1'
#
loop_
_entity.id
_entity.type
_entity.pdbx_description
1 polymer ?
#
loop_
_entity_poly.entity_id
_entity_poly.type
_entity_poly.pdbx_seq_one_letter_code
_entity_poly.pdbx_strand_id
1 'polypeptide(L)'
;MNILYIHHSTGGVIWQGEKASLFTRAVRKVSPGLAETLGGQAKLPALFEEYNKDNGKNYLIKEIAFPKAAPYGWHNYPYDYYDIWVKHAGNEPYMEEPTLEILTNQYQVISFKHCFPVSNIQPDKDSADINSDYKSLANYKLQYGALRDKLHEFPNTKFIVWTGAALAKGAVSEEEATRAREFFKWVKEEWDLPEDNIWLWDFYELETEGGLYLKDEYATSDTDSHPNTVFASKAVGLVFNRIVDVIENNGTRTNMKGEKL
;
A
#
# COMPACT_ATOMS: atom_id res chain seq x y z
N MET A 1 7.31 -14.96 12.83
CA MET A 1 6.69 -14.66 11.52
C MET A 1 7.24 -13.34 11.02
N ASN A 2 7.71 -13.32 9.78
CA ASN A 2 8.26 -12.11 9.17
C ASN A 2 7.19 -11.42 8.31
N ILE A 3 7.04 -10.12 8.51
CA ILE A 3 6.08 -9.27 7.84
C ILE A 3 6.84 -8.22 7.04
N LEU A 4 6.49 -8.05 5.78
CA LEU A 4 7.01 -6.99 4.93
C LEU A 4 5.94 -5.94 4.66
N TYR A 5 6.29 -4.70 4.90
CA TYR A 5 5.47 -3.53 4.62
C TYR A 5 6.10 -2.75 3.47
N ILE A 6 5.47 -2.82 2.31
CA ILE A 6 5.96 -2.21 1.08
C ILE A 6 5.23 -0.90 0.82
N HIS A 7 5.98 0.17 0.62
CA HIS A 7 5.37 1.47 0.42
C HIS A 7 6.27 2.48 -0.28
N HIS A 8 5.67 3.58 -0.65
CA HIS A 8 6.29 4.88 -0.87
C HIS A 8 5.69 5.92 0.09
N SER A 9 5.97 7.19 -0.12
CA SER A 9 5.73 8.34 0.75
C SER A 9 4.49 8.28 1.67
N THR A 10 3.27 8.09 1.13
CA THR A 10 2.04 7.96 1.93
C THR A 10 2.12 6.83 2.94
N GLY A 11 2.56 5.65 2.51
CA GLY A 11 2.73 4.51 3.41
C GLY A 11 3.79 4.76 4.48
N GLY A 12 4.85 5.52 4.17
CA GLY A 12 5.83 5.96 5.16
C GLY A 12 5.25 6.92 6.21
N VAL A 13 4.27 7.75 5.82
CA VAL A 13 3.52 8.58 6.78
C VAL A 13 2.71 7.70 7.74
N ILE A 14 2.03 6.68 7.22
CA ILE A 14 1.28 5.73 8.05
C ILE A 14 2.21 4.90 8.94
N TRP A 15 3.35 4.44 8.42
CA TRP A 15 4.36 3.73 9.20
C TRP A 15 4.83 4.51 10.43
N GLN A 16 5.03 5.83 10.28
CA GLN A 16 5.43 6.74 11.37
C GLN A 16 4.27 7.05 12.34
N GLY A 17 3.03 7.05 11.87
CA GLY A 17 1.87 7.45 12.66
C GLY A 17 1.99 8.89 13.17
N GLU A 18 1.72 9.13 14.45
CA GLU A 18 1.79 10.44 15.10
C GLU A 18 3.18 11.12 15.04
N LYS A 19 4.23 10.36 14.75
CA LYS A 19 5.61 10.86 14.62
C LYS A 19 5.95 11.38 13.22
N ALA A 20 5.00 11.39 12.29
CA ALA A 20 5.18 11.81 10.91
C ALA A 20 5.31 13.34 10.75
N SER A 21 6.21 13.99 11.48
CA SER A 21 6.47 15.43 11.35
C SER A 21 7.18 15.74 10.00
N LEU A 22 7.01 16.98 9.51
CA LEU A 22 7.72 17.46 8.31
C LEU A 22 9.25 17.35 8.46
N PHE A 23 9.76 17.61 9.67
CA PHE A 23 11.18 17.51 9.98
C PHE A 23 11.67 16.05 9.87
N THR A 24 10.96 15.11 10.47
CA THR A 24 11.28 13.67 10.40
C THR A 24 11.24 13.16 8.95
N ARG A 25 10.27 13.63 8.17
CA ARG A 25 10.15 13.32 6.73
C ARG A 25 11.33 13.84 5.92
N ALA A 26 11.78 15.08 6.19
CA ALA A 26 12.93 15.68 5.51
C ALA A 26 14.25 14.96 5.87
N VAL A 27 14.47 14.70 7.15
CA VAL A 27 15.69 14.01 7.64
C VAL A 27 15.76 12.58 7.14
N ARG A 28 14.64 11.88 7.05
CA ARG A 28 14.57 10.50 6.55
C ARG A 28 14.94 10.36 5.07
N LYS A 29 14.66 11.38 4.25
CA LYS A 29 15.11 11.43 2.85
C LYS A 29 16.64 11.50 2.72
N VAL A 30 17.31 12.10 3.71
CA VAL A 30 18.76 12.34 3.69
C VAL A 30 19.50 11.26 4.48
N SER A 31 18.98 10.84 5.63
CA SER A 31 19.60 9.83 6.51
C SER A 31 18.54 9.11 7.35
N PRO A 32 18.10 7.90 6.92
CA PRO A 32 17.11 7.12 7.66
C PRO A 32 17.50 6.84 9.12
N GLY A 33 18.75 6.48 9.38
CA GLY A 33 19.25 6.18 10.73
C GLY A 33 19.27 7.41 11.67
N LEU A 34 19.50 8.60 11.12
CA LEU A 34 19.43 9.83 11.91
C LEU A 34 17.97 10.20 12.25
N ALA A 35 17.04 9.90 11.35
CA ALA A 35 15.62 10.11 11.59
C ALA A 35 15.09 9.21 12.72
N GLU A 36 15.53 7.96 12.79
CA GLU A 36 15.21 7.05 13.91
C GLU A 36 15.76 7.55 15.24
N THR A 37 16.99 8.04 15.25
CA THR A 37 17.63 8.59 16.46
C THR A 37 16.93 9.84 16.97
N LEU A 38 16.47 10.71 16.09
CA LEU A 38 15.84 11.98 16.43
C LEU A 38 14.33 11.87 16.66
N GLY A 39 13.65 10.95 15.98
CA GLY A 39 12.19 10.77 16.05
C GLY A 39 11.72 9.63 16.96
N GLY A 40 12.63 8.81 17.47
CA GLY A 40 12.33 7.54 18.13
C GLY A 40 11.76 6.50 17.14
N GLN A 41 11.43 5.31 17.64
CA GLN A 41 10.88 4.22 16.84
C GLN A 41 9.56 4.62 16.17
N ALA A 42 9.36 4.22 14.90
CA ALA A 42 8.11 4.41 14.19
C ALA A 42 6.94 3.72 14.90
N LYS A 43 5.73 4.26 14.75
CA LYS A 43 4.56 3.79 15.51
C LYS A 43 4.16 2.37 15.16
N LEU A 44 4.18 1.99 13.87
CA LEU A 44 3.74 0.66 13.47
C LEU A 44 4.62 -0.46 14.05
N PRO A 45 5.95 -0.46 13.95
CA PRO A 45 6.77 -1.47 14.61
C PRO A 45 6.64 -1.44 16.15
N ALA A 46 6.46 -0.27 16.76
CA ALA A 46 6.24 -0.17 18.20
C ALA A 46 4.95 -0.89 18.64
N LEU A 47 3.86 -0.80 17.85
CA LEU A 47 2.62 -1.53 18.10
C LEU A 47 2.83 -3.05 18.02
N PHE A 48 3.65 -3.52 17.07
CA PHE A 48 3.99 -4.94 16.99
C PHE A 48 4.85 -5.43 18.17
N GLU A 49 5.78 -4.62 18.65
CA GLU A 49 6.59 -4.95 19.83
C GLU A 49 5.73 -5.06 21.10
N GLU A 50 4.83 -4.10 21.32
CA GLU A 50 3.87 -4.12 22.42
C GLU A 50 2.97 -5.36 22.34
N TYR A 51 2.39 -5.61 21.16
CA TYR A 51 1.55 -6.77 20.92
C TYR A 51 2.28 -8.10 21.16
N ASN A 52 3.51 -8.22 20.68
CA ASN A 52 4.34 -9.41 20.89
C ASN A 52 4.54 -9.69 22.39
N LYS A 53 4.89 -8.64 23.13
CA LYS A 53 5.10 -8.74 24.59
C LYS A 53 3.84 -9.18 25.31
N ASP A 54 2.69 -8.58 24.99
CA ASP A 54 1.43 -8.80 25.71
C ASP A 54 0.79 -10.14 25.34
N ASN A 55 1.05 -10.67 24.15
CA ASN A 55 0.42 -11.89 23.64
C ASN A 55 1.39 -13.07 23.45
N GLY A 56 2.66 -12.94 23.87
CA GLY A 56 3.66 -14.00 23.72
C GLY A 56 3.96 -14.35 22.25
N LYS A 57 3.87 -13.37 21.36
CA LYS A 57 4.12 -13.54 19.93
C LYS A 57 5.53 -13.12 19.55
N ASN A 58 5.92 -13.43 18.31
CA ASN A 58 7.21 -13.02 17.74
C ASN A 58 7.02 -12.61 16.27
N TYR A 59 6.33 -11.49 16.04
CA TYR A 59 6.12 -10.89 14.74
C TYR A 59 7.19 -9.84 14.49
N LEU A 60 7.92 -9.98 13.37
CA LEU A 60 8.97 -9.07 12.96
C LEU A 60 8.52 -8.33 11.70
N ILE A 61 8.25 -7.05 11.83
CA ILE A 61 7.84 -6.22 10.70
C ILE A 61 9.01 -5.38 10.20
N LYS A 62 9.20 -5.34 8.88
CA LYS A 62 10.17 -4.50 8.18
C LYS A 62 9.49 -3.70 7.09
N GLU A 63 10.03 -2.53 6.77
CA GLU A 63 9.58 -1.71 5.65
C GLU A 63 10.60 -1.66 4.52
N ILE A 64 10.10 -1.56 3.29
CA ILE A 64 10.90 -1.21 2.11
C ILE A 64 10.13 -0.21 1.22
N ALA A 65 10.86 0.68 0.57
CA ALA A 65 10.34 1.43 -0.56
C ALA A 65 10.46 0.57 -1.82
N PHE A 66 9.34 0.38 -2.57
CA PHE A 66 9.33 -0.46 -3.75
C PHE A 66 8.24 0.00 -4.75
N PRO A 67 8.54 0.00 -6.07
CA PRO A 67 9.89 -0.07 -6.60
C PRO A 67 10.66 1.23 -6.30
N LYS A 68 11.97 1.21 -6.37
CA LYS A 68 12.81 2.35 -5.98
C LYS A 68 13.90 2.65 -7.01
N ALA A 69 14.52 1.61 -7.57
CA ALA A 69 15.61 1.73 -8.52
C ALA A 69 15.14 2.27 -9.88
N ALA A 70 16.05 2.87 -10.66
CA ALA A 70 15.75 3.21 -12.03
C ALA A 70 15.43 1.94 -12.85
N PRO A 71 14.48 1.98 -13.78
CA PRO A 71 13.76 3.16 -14.31
C PRO A 71 12.50 3.56 -13.52
N TYR A 72 12.07 2.78 -12.53
CA TYR A 72 10.79 2.96 -11.83
C TYR A 72 10.78 4.20 -10.92
N GLY A 73 11.83 4.36 -10.11
CA GLY A 73 11.95 5.49 -9.21
C GLY A 73 10.77 5.61 -8.23
N TRP A 74 10.08 6.74 -8.29
CA TRP A 74 8.96 7.05 -7.40
C TRP A 74 7.58 6.85 -8.03
N HIS A 75 7.46 6.21 -9.18
CA HIS A 75 6.19 6.00 -9.88
C HIS A 75 5.23 5.16 -9.04
N ASN A 76 5.61 3.94 -8.69
CA ASN A 76 4.82 3.02 -7.89
C ASN A 76 3.43 2.75 -8.53
N TYR A 77 3.42 2.49 -9.83
CA TYR A 77 2.22 2.23 -10.62
C TYR A 77 1.85 0.74 -10.63
N PRO A 78 0.61 0.37 -10.95
CA PRO A 78 0.25 -1.02 -11.23
C PRO A 78 1.14 -1.67 -12.27
N TYR A 79 1.51 -0.93 -13.33
CA TYR A 79 2.46 -1.36 -14.34
C TYR A 79 3.82 -1.79 -13.77
N ASP A 80 4.37 -1.04 -12.80
CA ASP A 80 5.69 -1.35 -12.22
C ASP A 80 5.67 -2.71 -11.49
N TYR A 81 4.60 -2.98 -10.73
CA TYR A 81 4.42 -4.27 -10.06
C TYR A 81 4.21 -5.41 -11.05
N TYR A 82 3.40 -5.18 -12.10
CA TYR A 82 3.24 -6.13 -13.18
C TYR A 82 4.57 -6.42 -13.88
N ASP A 83 5.32 -5.38 -14.23
CA ASP A 83 6.59 -5.53 -14.95
C ASP A 83 7.63 -6.31 -14.13
N ILE A 84 7.77 -6.00 -12.83
CA ILE A 84 8.76 -6.64 -11.97
C ILE A 84 8.30 -8.03 -11.51
N TRP A 85 7.07 -8.16 -11.01
CA TRP A 85 6.63 -9.36 -10.33
C TRP A 85 5.98 -10.41 -11.23
N VAL A 86 5.46 -10.00 -12.38
CA VAL A 86 4.78 -10.90 -13.31
C VAL A 86 5.64 -11.13 -14.55
N LYS A 87 5.93 -10.08 -15.30
CA LYS A 87 6.63 -10.17 -16.58
C LYS A 87 8.10 -10.58 -16.44
N HIS A 88 8.77 -10.13 -15.39
CA HIS A 88 10.16 -10.46 -15.08
C HIS A 88 10.30 -11.24 -13.77
N ALA A 89 9.32 -12.11 -13.50
CA ALA A 89 9.34 -13.03 -12.37
C ALA A 89 10.58 -13.94 -12.40
N GLY A 90 11.06 -14.35 -11.23
CA GLY A 90 12.21 -15.24 -11.09
C GLY A 90 12.96 -15.07 -9.77
N ASN A 91 14.00 -15.87 -9.58
CA ASN A 91 14.76 -15.93 -8.33
C ASN A 91 15.88 -14.88 -8.23
N GLU A 92 16.05 -14.05 -9.25
CA GLU A 92 17.03 -12.97 -9.27
C GLU A 92 16.30 -11.61 -9.29
N PRO A 93 16.89 -10.56 -8.69
CA PRO A 93 16.32 -9.23 -8.77
C PRO A 93 16.22 -8.73 -10.22
N TYR A 94 15.12 -8.06 -10.54
CA TYR A 94 14.97 -7.38 -11.83
C TYR A 94 15.20 -5.88 -11.65
N MET A 95 16.15 -5.30 -12.42
CA MET A 95 16.53 -3.88 -12.29
C MET A 95 16.77 -3.46 -10.83
N GLU A 96 17.48 -4.31 -10.07
CA GLU A 96 17.77 -4.15 -8.63
C GLU A 96 16.53 -4.27 -7.70
N GLU A 97 15.35 -4.51 -8.25
CA GLU A 97 14.12 -4.68 -7.47
C GLU A 97 13.85 -6.15 -7.15
N PRO A 98 13.41 -6.49 -5.94
CA PRO A 98 13.12 -7.86 -5.57
C PRO A 98 11.83 -8.36 -6.24
N THR A 99 11.90 -9.58 -6.77
CA THR A 99 10.73 -10.31 -7.29
C THR A 99 9.91 -10.93 -6.15
N LEU A 100 8.71 -11.42 -6.48
CA LEU A 100 7.88 -12.12 -5.48
C LEU A 100 8.54 -13.41 -4.99
N GLU A 101 9.25 -14.13 -5.85
CA GLU A 101 9.99 -15.34 -5.49
C GLU A 101 11.04 -15.07 -4.40
N ILE A 102 11.73 -13.94 -4.48
CA ILE A 102 12.70 -13.52 -3.45
C ILE A 102 11.98 -13.13 -2.16
N LEU A 103 10.90 -12.35 -2.26
CA LEU A 103 10.19 -11.83 -1.11
C LEU A 103 9.44 -12.92 -0.34
N THR A 104 8.75 -13.83 -1.02
CA THR A 104 7.96 -14.90 -0.39
C THR A 104 8.82 -15.97 0.29
N ASN A 105 10.08 -16.12 -0.13
CA ASN A 105 11.05 -16.94 0.58
C ASN A 105 11.46 -16.37 1.96
N GLN A 106 11.28 -15.07 2.18
CA GLN A 106 11.72 -14.37 3.39
C GLN A 106 10.56 -13.96 4.30
N TYR A 107 9.39 -13.68 3.72
CA TYR A 107 8.24 -13.10 4.42
C TYR A 107 6.99 -13.95 4.24
N GLN A 108 6.30 -14.19 5.32
CA GLN A 108 5.03 -14.92 5.35
C GLN A 108 3.81 -14.00 5.18
N VAL A 109 4.02 -12.70 5.40
CA VAL A 109 3.00 -11.67 5.16
C VAL A 109 3.64 -10.52 4.40
N ILE A 110 3.01 -10.10 3.31
CA ILE A 110 3.46 -8.97 2.50
C ILE A 110 2.29 -8.00 2.36
N SER A 111 2.45 -6.82 2.95
CA SER A 111 1.47 -5.71 2.82
C SER A 111 2.02 -4.68 1.86
N PHE A 112 1.26 -4.33 0.82
CA PHE A 112 1.72 -3.40 -0.20
C PHE A 112 0.61 -2.49 -0.72
N LYS A 113 1.02 -1.37 -1.28
CA LYS A 113 0.14 -0.37 -1.87
C LYS A 113 0.79 0.33 -3.05
N HIS A 114 -0.06 0.89 -3.91
CA HIS A 114 0.34 1.93 -4.84
C HIS A 114 0.17 3.32 -4.18
N CYS A 115 0.99 4.29 -4.56
CA CYS A 115 0.92 5.63 -3.99
C CYS A 115 -0.10 6.50 -4.76
N PHE A 116 -0.45 7.67 -4.23
CA PHE A 116 -1.42 8.58 -4.83
C PHE A 116 -1.15 8.96 -6.31
N PRO A 117 0.10 8.96 -6.84
CA PRO A 117 0.30 9.22 -8.27
C PRO A 117 -0.39 8.25 -9.23
N VAL A 118 -0.96 7.14 -8.73
CA VAL A 118 -1.76 6.21 -9.56
C VAL A 118 -3.23 6.61 -9.65
N SER A 119 -3.69 7.51 -8.78
CA SER A 119 -5.12 7.84 -8.63
C SER A 119 -5.59 8.99 -9.52
N ASN A 120 -4.73 9.57 -10.36
CA ASN A 120 -5.15 10.43 -11.45
C ASN A 120 -5.35 9.59 -12.73
N ILE A 121 -6.38 8.74 -12.71
CA ILE A 121 -6.61 7.76 -13.78
C ILE A 121 -7.15 8.46 -15.03
N GLN A 122 -6.46 8.23 -16.14
CA GLN A 122 -6.75 8.82 -17.43
C GLN A 122 -7.90 8.08 -18.16
N PRO A 123 -8.55 8.70 -19.14
CA PRO A 123 -9.54 8.00 -19.96
C PRO A 123 -8.91 6.83 -20.71
N ASP A 124 -9.69 5.77 -20.95
CA ASP A 124 -9.23 4.64 -21.73
C ASP A 124 -8.94 5.06 -23.18
N LYS A 125 -7.97 4.41 -23.79
CA LYS A 125 -7.68 4.45 -25.24
C LYS A 125 -8.48 3.35 -25.94
N ASP A 126 -8.39 3.30 -27.27
CA ASP A 126 -9.16 2.37 -28.12
C ASP A 126 -8.97 0.89 -27.73
N SER A 127 -7.80 0.52 -27.22
CA SER A 127 -7.53 -0.85 -26.72
C SER A 127 -6.72 -0.81 -25.43
N ALA A 128 -7.05 -1.72 -24.51
CA ALA A 128 -6.25 -1.95 -23.32
C ALA A 128 -4.93 -2.66 -23.68
N ASP A 129 -3.85 -2.26 -23.02
CA ASP A 129 -2.52 -2.86 -23.20
C ASP A 129 -1.87 -3.09 -21.83
N ILE A 130 -1.68 -4.36 -21.48
CA ILE A 130 -1.07 -4.79 -20.24
C ILE A 130 0.40 -4.32 -20.11
N ASN A 131 1.09 -4.11 -21.23
CA ASN A 131 2.49 -3.65 -21.27
C ASN A 131 2.64 -2.13 -21.30
N SER A 132 1.56 -1.38 -21.15
CA SER A 132 1.58 0.07 -21.16
C SER A 132 1.61 0.64 -19.73
N ASP A 133 2.47 1.63 -19.51
CA ASP A 133 2.49 2.44 -18.28
C ASP A 133 1.43 3.55 -18.27
N TYR A 134 0.65 3.66 -19.36
CA TYR A 134 -0.44 4.64 -19.43
C TYR A 134 -1.53 4.32 -18.41
N LYS A 135 -1.81 5.29 -17.55
CA LYS A 135 -2.66 5.14 -16.35
C LYS A 135 -4.15 5.13 -16.68
N SER A 136 -4.61 4.20 -17.50
CA SER A 136 -6.04 4.04 -17.77
C SER A 136 -6.66 2.94 -16.93
N LEU A 137 -7.99 3.02 -16.75
CA LEU A 137 -8.76 2.03 -15.99
C LEU A 137 -8.60 0.62 -16.59
N ALA A 138 -8.68 0.52 -17.92
CA ALA A 138 -8.57 -0.74 -18.63
C ALA A 138 -7.18 -1.39 -18.48
N ASN A 139 -6.09 -0.60 -18.59
CA ASN A 139 -4.74 -1.11 -18.37
C ASN A 139 -4.53 -1.57 -16.92
N TYR A 140 -5.00 -0.81 -15.95
CA TYR A 140 -4.91 -1.16 -14.52
C TYR A 140 -5.63 -2.48 -14.22
N LYS A 141 -6.83 -2.68 -14.80
CA LYS A 141 -7.58 -3.94 -14.61
C LYS A 141 -6.82 -5.14 -15.17
N LEU A 142 -6.18 -5.02 -16.34
CA LEU A 142 -5.33 -6.09 -16.88
C LEU A 142 -4.13 -6.40 -16.00
N GLN A 143 -3.40 -5.36 -15.57
CA GLN A 143 -2.21 -5.49 -14.72
C GLN A 143 -2.54 -6.07 -13.36
N TYR A 144 -3.65 -5.64 -12.73
CA TYR A 144 -4.13 -6.19 -11.47
C TYR A 144 -4.62 -7.65 -11.60
N GLY A 145 -5.28 -8.00 -12.71
CA GLY A 145 -5.65 -9.39 -13.00
C GLY A 145 -4.42 -10.29 -13.01
N ALA A 146 -3.42 -9.92 -13.81
CA ALA A 146 -2.17 -10.68 -13.89
C ALA A 146 -1.41 -10.70 -12.54
N LEU A 147 -1.43 -9.60 -11.79
CA LEU A 147 -0.83 -9.54 -10.46
C LEU A 147 -1.53 -10.49 -9.48
N ARG A 148 -2.88 -10.53 -9.45
CA ARG A 148 -3.63 -11.46 -8.62
C ARG A 148 -3.24 -12.91 -8.91
N ASP A 149 -3.25 -13.29 -10.20
CA ASP A 149 -2.90 -14.63 -10.61
C ASP A 149 -1.47 -15.01 -10.15
N LYS A 150 -0.55 -14.03 -10.21
CA LYS A 150 0.81 -14.21 -9.70
C LYS A 150 0.88 -14.36 -8.18
N LEU A 151 0.10 -13.61 -7.41
CA LEU A 151 0.03 -13.73 -5.96
C LEU A 151 -0.49 -15.12 -5.53
N HIS A 152 -1.40 -15.70 -6.28
CA HIS A 152 -1.93 -17.04 -6.04
C HIS A 152 -0.89 -18.16 -6.23
N GLU A 153 0.21 -17.93 -6.95
CA GLU A 153 1.32 -18.88 -7.03
C GLU A 153 2.02 -19.11 -5.68
N PHE A 154 1.79 -18.25 -4.69
CA PHE A 154 2.42 -18.28 -3.37
C PHE A 154 1.42 -18.52 -2.23
N PRO A 155 0.70 -19.66 -2.19
CA PRO A 155 -0.40 -19.88 -1.26
C PRO A 155 -0.01 -19.87 0.23
N ASN A 156 1.28 -20.00 0.54
CA ASN A 156 1.81 -19.95 1.90
C ASN A 156 2.15 -18.53 2.38
N THR A 157 2.04 -17.53 1.51
CA THR A 157 2.24 -16.12 1.83
C THR A 157 0.88 -15.41 1.83
N LYS A 158 0.61 -14.64 2.88
CA LYS A 158 -0.57 -13.79 3.01
C LYS A 158 -0.28 -12.42 2.42
N PHE A 159 -1.07 -11.98 1.47
CA PHE A 159 -0.93 -10.65 0.86
C PHE A 159 -2.01 -9.71 1.37
N ILE A 160 -1.61 -8.53 1.82
CA ILE A 160 -2.55 -7.47 2.23
C ILE A 160 -2.38 -6.31 1.24
N VAL A 161 -3.32 -6.20 0.32
CA VAL A 161 -3.31 -5.20 -0.74
C VAL A 161 -4.15 -3.99 -0.30
N TRP A 162 -3.55 -2.80 -0.32
CA TRP A 162 -4.31 -1.61 -0.02
C TRP A 162 -5.04 -1.13 -1.26
N THR A 163 -6.29 -0.74 -1.11
CA THR A 163 -6.86 0.16 -2.10
C THR A 163 -6.05 1.44 -2.09
N GLY A 164 -5.78 2.02 -3.23
CA GLY A 164 -4.77 3.08 -3.39
C GLY A 164 -4.87 4.24 -2.41
N ALA A 165 -4.17 5.32 -2.68
CA ALA A 165 -4.30 6.57 -1.94
C ALA A 165 -5.08 7.57 -2.79
N ALA A 166 -6.01 8.28 -2.19
CA ALA A 166 -6.75 9.36 -2.84
C ALA A 166 -5.89 10.60 -3.02
N LEU A 167 -6.20 11.39 -4.04
CA LEU A 167 -5.61 12.71 -4.24
C LEU A 167 -6.43 13.78 -3.54
N ALA A 168 -5.75 14.84 -3.07
CA ALA A 168 -6.40 16.06 -2.61
C ALA A 168 -7.16 16.74 -3.76
N LYS A 169 -8.25 17.43 -3.47
CA LYS A 169 -9.16 18.01 -4.46
C LYS A 169 -8.46 18.97 -5.42
N GLY A 170 -7.49 19.74 -4.95
CA GLY A 170 -6.72 20.66 -5.78
C GLY A 170 -5.62 20.01 -6.63
N ALA A 171 -5.40 18.69 -6.49
CA ALA A 171 -4.33 17.94 -7.18
C ALA A 171 -4.84 17.03 -8.32
N VAL A 172 -6.15 16.95 -8.55
CA VAL A 172 -6.74 16.00 -9.50
C VAL A 172 -8.06 16.56 -10.05
N SER A 173 -8.40 16.24 -11.30
CA SER A 173 -9.73 16.55 -11.84
C SER A 173 -10.81 15.61 -11.29
N GLU A 174 -12.07 16.04 -11.38
CA GLU A 174 -13.20 15.23 -10.92
C GLU A 174 -13.34 13.93 -11.73
N GLU A 175 -13.08 14.00 -13.03
CA GLU A 175 -13.13 12.84 -13.93
C GLU A 175 -12.05 11.81 -13.60
N GLU A 176 -10.83 12.25 -13.30
CA GLU A 176 -9.74 11.36 -12.89
C GLU A 176 -10.04 10.71 -11.52
N ALA A 177 -10.49 11.49 -10.56
CA ALA A 177 -10.88 11.00 -9.23
C ALA A 177 -12.09 10.03 -9.30
N THR A 178 -13.04 10.28 -10.20
CA THR A 178 -14.18 9.39 -10.45
C THR A 178 -13.70 8.04 -10.99
N ARG A 179 -12.77 8.02 -11.95
CA ARG A 179 -12.17 6.77 -12.46
C ARG A 179 -11.35 6.05 -11.39
N ALA A 180 -10.67 6.78 -10.50
CA ALA A 180 -9.97 6.18 -9.36
C ALA A 180 -10.94 5.48 -8.41
N ARG A 181 -12.06 6.13 -8.05
CA ARG A 181 -13.11 5.50 -7.24
C ARG A 181 -13.70 4.27 -7.93
N GLU A 182 -13.95 4.33 -9.24
CA GLU A 182 -14.42 3.18 -10.02
C GLU A 182 -13.42 2.03 -9.98
N PHE A 183 -12.13 2.31 -10.13
CA PHE A 183 -11.07 1.30 -10.02
C PHE A 183 -11.04 0.63 -8.66
N PHE A 184 -11.04 1.39 -7.56
CA PHE A 184 -10.99 0.80 -6.22
C PHE A 184 -12.30 0.11 -5.83
N LYS A 185 -13.43 0.54 -6.38
CA LYS A 185 -14.68 -0.21 -6.27
C LYS A 185 -14.56 -1.57 -6.96
N TRP A 186 -14.05 -1.61 -8.19
CA TRP A 186 -13.82 -2.85 -8.91
C TRP A 186 -12.84 -3.77 -8.17
N VAL A 187 -11.77 -3.23 -7.58
CA VAL A 187 -10.83 -4.02 -6.76
C VAL A 187 -11.56 -4.71 -5.59
N LYS A 188 -12.49 -4.04 -4.94
CA LYS A 188 -13.24 -4.59 -3.79
C LYS A 188 -14.34 -5.57 -4.18
N GLU A 189 -14.98 -5.38 -5.33
CA GLU A 189 -16.19 -6.11 -5.71
C GLU A 189 -15.93 -7.26 -6.70
N GLU A 190 -14.88 -7.17 -7.52
CA GLU A 190 -14.63 -8.11 -8.60
C GLU A 190 -13.21 -8.71 -8.59
N TRP A 191 -12.21 -7.93 -8.17
CA TRP A 191 -10.83 -8.40 -8.18
C TRP A 191 -10.49 -9.24 -6.94
N ASP A 192 -10.95 -8.83 -5.76
CA ASP A 192 -10.80 -9.56 -4.51
C ASP A 192 -11.67 -10.79 -4.52
N LEU A 193 -11.08 -11.97 -4.36
CA LEU A 193 -11.78 -13.25 -4.38
C LEU A 193 -11.89 -13.81 -2.96
N PRO A 194 -13.01 -14.45 -2.62
CA PRO A 194 -13.14 -15.08 -1.30
C PRO A 194 -12.23 -16.31 -1.18
N GLU A 195 -11.77 -16.56 0.05
CA GLU A 195 -11.06 -17.79 0.43
C GLU A 195 -9.71 -18.02 -0.27
N ASP A 196 -9.07 -16.95 -0.74
CA ASP A 196 -7.72 -16.98 -1.29
C ASP A 196 -6.65 -16.52 -0.28
N ASN A 197 -5.45 -16.21 -0.76
CA ASN A 197 -4.34 -15.71 0.07
C ASN A 197 -4.18 -14.20 0.00
N ILE A 198 -5.19 -13.47 -0.45
CA ILE A 198 -5.21 -12.01 -0.60
C ILE A 198 -6.29 -11.43 0.33
N TRP A 199 -5.96 -10.35 0.98
CA TRP A 199 -6.87 -9.55 1.81
C TRP A 199 -6.73 -8.09 1.43
N LEU A 200 -7.83 -7.35 1.44
CA LEU A 200 -7.79 -5.91 1.22
C LEU A 200 -7.67 -5.14 2.55
N TRP A 201 -6.98 -4.01 2.48
CA TRP A 201 -7.14 -2.92 3.42
C TRP A 201 -7.65 -1.69 2.68
N ASP A 202 -8.90 -1.27 2.97
CA ASP A 202 -9.60 -0.21 2.23
C ASP A 202 -9.15 1.18 2.67
N PHE A 203 -7.92 1.52 2.25
CA PHE A 203 -7.28 2.78 2.56
C PHE A 203 -7.92 3.96 1.81
N TYR A 204 -8.39 3.75 0.57
CA TYR A 204 -9.10 4.76 -0.19
C TYR A 204 -10.36 5.24 0.55
N GLU A 205 -11.15 4.30 1.09
CA GLU A 205 -12.34 4.62 1.86
C GLU A 205 -12.02 5.35 3.17
N LEU A 206 -10.91 4.99 3.83
CA LEU A 206 -10.44 5.70 5.02
C LEU A 206 -10.09 7.17 4.74
N GLU A 207 -9.49 7.45 3.58
CA GLU A 207 -9.10 8.80 3.17
C GLU A 207 -10.27 9.63 2.67
N THR A 208 -11.23 9.01 1.98
CA THR A 208 -12.32 9.71 1.28
C THR A 208 -13.63 9.74 2.03
N GLU A 209 -13.87 8.79 2.95
CA GLU A 209 -15.14 8.59 3.66
C GLU A 209 -16.35 8.60 2.72
N GLY A 210 -16.26 7.83 1.63
CA GLY A 210 -17.27 7.71 0.59
C GLY A 210 -17.20 8.77 -0.51
N GLY A 211 -16.28 9.72 -0.40
CA GLY A 211 -16.05 10.77 -1.39
C GLY A 211 -15.13 10.36 -2.54
N LEU A 212 -14.68 11.37 -3.30
CA LEU A 212 -13.76 11.22 -4.42
C LEU A 212 -12.32 11.56 -4.04
N TYR A 213 -12.15 12.42 -3.05
CA TYR A 213 -10.88 13.06 -2.73
C TYR A 213 -10.44 12.70 -1.30
N LEU A 214 -9.14 12.75 -1.06
CA LEU A 214 -8.62 12.85 0.30
C LEU A 214 -9.28 14.04 1.00
N LYS A 215 -9.91 13.79 2.15
CA LYS A 215 -10.60 14.85 2.90
C LYS A 215 -9.62 15.95 3.32
N ASP A 216 -10.07 17.20 3.24
CA ASP A 216 -9.25 18.36 3.58
C ASP A 216 -8.69 18.29 5.01
N GLU A 217 -9.48 17.76 5.96
CA GLU A 217 -9.06 17.54 7.34
C GLU A 217 -7.98 16.47 7.52
N TYR A 218 -7.76 15.62 6.51
CA TYR A 218 -6.76 14.55 6.49
C TYR A 218 -5.55 14.88 5.62
N ALA A 219 -5.69 15.85 4.71
CA ALA A 219 -4.61 16.27 3.83
C ALA A 219 -3.59 17.18 4.52
N THR A 220 -2.37 17.19 4.00
CA THR A 220 -1.36 18.17 4.43
C THR A 220 -1.71 19.57 3.93
N SER A 221 -2.28 19.66 2.71
CA SER A 221 -2.88 20.87 2.14
C SER A 221 -3.85 20.48 1.01
N ASP A 222 -4.55 21.45 0.46
CA ASP A 222 -5.48 21.28 -0.67
C ASP A 222 -4.82 20.74 -1.96
N THR A 223 -3.51 20.85 -2.07
CA THR A 223 -2.70 20.38 -3.21
C THR A 223 -1.66 19.32 -2.85
N ASP A 224 -1.43 19.06 -1.56
CA ASP A 224 -0.52 18.01 -1.09
C ASP A 224 -1.32 16.81 -0.58
N SER A 225 -1.36 15.77 -1.39
CA SER A 225 -2.10 14.52 -1.11
C SER A 225 -1.44 13.60 -0.07
N HIS A 226 -0.43 14.07 0.65
CA HIS A 226 0.08 13.31 1.78
C HIS A 226 -0.86 13.47 2.98
N PRO A 227 -1.19 12.38 3.67
CA PRO A 227 -1.94 12.45 4.92
C PRO A 227 -1.20 13.27 5.97
N ASN A 228 -1.95 14.03 6.76
CA ASN A 228 -1.42 14.73 7.92
C ASN A 228 -1.26 13.79 9.14
N THR A 229 -0.73 14.31 10.24
CA THR A 229 -0.48 13.53 11.46
C THR A 229 -1.76 13.04 12.15
N VAL A 230 -2.86 13.76 12.01
CA VAL A 230 -4.17 13.36 12.60
C VAL A 230 -4.64 12.07 11.93
N PHE A 231 -4.64 12.05 10.59
CA PHE A 231 -5.01 10.84 9.85
C PHE A 231 -4.01 9.71 10.08
N ALA A 232 -2.70 10.01 10.05
CA ALA A 232 -1.67 9.00 10.27
C ALA A 232 -1.80 8.30 11.63
N SER A 233 -2.13 9.05 12.69
CA SER A 233 -2.34 8.49 14.04
C SER A 233 -3.54 7.54 14.10
N LYS A 234 -4.61 7.84 13.36
CA LYS A 234 -5.78 6.96 13.22
C LYS A 234 -5.45 5.72 12.37
N ALA A 235 -4.89 5.93 11.20
CA ALA A 235 -4.67 4.89 10.20
C ALA A 235 -3.63 3.85 10.62
N VAL A 236 -2.59 4.22 11.39
CA VAL A 236 -1.57 3.27 11.85
C VAL A 236 -2.15 2.18 12.75
N GLY A 237 -3.09 2.53 13.63
CA GLY A 237 -3.79 1.54 14.47
C GLY A 237 -4.69 0.62 13.64
N LEU A 238 -5.33 1.15 12.62
CA LEU A 238 -6.22 0.38 11.74
C LEU A 238 -5.45 -0.62 10.86
N VAL A 239 -4.33 -0.21 10.26
CA VAL A 239 -3.49 -1.15 9.49
C VAL A 239 -2.87 -2.22 10.38
N PHE A 240 -2.43 -1.85 11.58
CA PHE A 240 -1.96 -2.81 12.58
C PHE A 240 -3.03 -3.85 12.89
N ASN A 241 -4.26 -3.43 13.23
CA ASN A 241 -5.37 -4.33 13.51
C ASN A 241 -5.63 -5.27 12.32
N ARG A 242 -5.64 -4.72 11.08
CA ARG A 242 -5.88 -5.52 9.88
C ARG A 242 -4.80 -6.57 9.66
N ILE A 243 -3.54 -6.21 9.81
CA ILE A 243 -2.42 -7.17 9.64
C ILE A 243 -2.51 -8.29 10.69
N VAL A 244 -2.71 -7.95 11.96
CA VAL A 244 -2.83 -8.95 13.03
C VAL A 244 -4.03 -9.86 12.79
N ASP A 245 -5.18 -9.31 12.40
CA ASP A 245 -6.38 -10.09 12.12
C ASP A 245 -6.18 -11.06 10.94
N VAL A 246 -5.55 -10.62 9.86
CA VAL A 246 -5.21 -11.49 8.72
C VAL A 246 -4.28 -12.62 9.16
N ILE A 247 -3.32 -12.34 10.03
CA ILE A 247 -2.40 -13.36 10.56
C ILE A 247 -3.13 -14.39 11.42
N GLU A 248 -3.93 -13.95 12.37
CA GLU A 248 -4.45 -14.79 13.42
C GLU A 248 -5.84 -15.35 13.14
N ASN A 249 -6.65 -14.63 12.37
CA ASN A 249 -8.06 -14.95 12.16
C ASN A 249 -8.49 -14.95 10.69
N ASN A 250 -7.56 -14.95 9.74
CA ASN A 250 -7.84 -14.85 8.30
C ASN A 250 -8.76 -13.67 7.94
N GLY A 251 -8.58 -12.53 8.61
CA GLY A 251 -9.29 -11.30 8.32
C GLY A 251 -10.75 -11.23 8.75
N THR A 252 -11.21 -12.14 9.66
CA THR A 252 -12.64 -12.25 10.03
C THR A 252 -13.05 -11.41 11.25
N ARG A 253 -12.11 -10.77 11.93
CA ARG A 253 -12.37 -9.96 13.14
C ARG A 253 -12.28 -8.45 12.91
N THR A 254 -11.91 -8.04 11.71
CA THR A 254 -11.93 -6.64 11.28
C THR A 254 -12.66 -6.51 9.96
N ASN A 255 -13.26 -5.35 9.71
CA ASN A 255 -13.68 -5.00 8.37
C ASN A 255 -12.46 -4.63 7.49
N MET A 256 -12.68 -4.36 6.21
CA MET A 256 -11.58 -3.99 5.29
C MET A 256 -10.82 -2.73 5.71
N LYS A 257 -11.40 -1.84 6.53
CA LYS A 257 -10.73 -0.65 7.06
C LYS A 257 -9.84 -0.94 8.27
N GLY A 258 -9.89 -2.16 8.82
CA GLY A 258 -9.16 -2.52 10.04
C GLY A 258 -9.88 -2.13 11.33
N GLU A 259 -11.16 -1.75 11.26
CA GLU A 259 -12.02 -1.54 12.42
C GLU A 259 -12.47 -2.90 12.97
N LYS A 260 -12.39 -3.09 14.27
CA LYS A 260 -12.84 -4.34 14.92
C LYS A 260 -14.35 -4.49 14.79
N LEU A 261 -14.79 -5.68 14.44
CA LEU A 261 -16.20 -6.08 14.34
C LEU A 261 -16.80 -6.43 15.69
#